data_d788348830f3996d5ecdb436e04c9039
#
_entry.id   d788348830f3996d5ecdb436e04c9039
#
_cell.length_a   1.000
_cell.length_b   1.000
_cell.length_c   1.000
_cell.angle_alpha   90.00
_cell.angle_beta   90.00
_cell.angle_gamma   90.00
#
_symmetry.space_group_name_H-M   'P 1'
#
loop_
_entity.id
_entity.type
_entity.pdbx_description
1 polymer ?
#
loop_
_entity_poly.entity_id
_entity_poly.type
_entity_poly.pdbx_seq_one_letter_code
_entity_poly.pdbx_strand_id
1 'polypeptide(L)'
;MKVFIPHNHRRCQVCSQGFFADSPICFEAVGERETLVNHKALANHEASIKSEALVKYETRAKIVPTDKAEGYDGIMQGGIVTTLHDSAMLHCLFQNSITAMTVSLTSRFHHPIAIGKELEIRAQWVKSRRSIHFLESKIIQNGKLCSSAQSQFMSSH
;
A
#
# COMPACT_ATOMS: atom_id res chain seq x y z
N MET A 1 -8.06 -10.52 4.02
CA MET A 1 -7.28 -10.80 5.25
C MET A 1 -6.56 -9.53 5.69
N LYS A 2 -6.61 -9.17 6.97
CA LYS A 2 -5.95 -7.97 7.50
C LYS A 2 -4.43 -8.06 7.33
N VAL A 3 -3.80 -6.99 6.84
CA VAL A 3 -2.35 -6.93 6.69
C VAL A 3 -1.68 -6.76 8.04
N PHE A 4 -0.65 -7.56 8.31
CA PHE A 4 0.12 -7.48 9.54
C PHE A 4 1.13 -6.33 9.47
N ILE A 5 1.14 -5.47 10.50
CA ILE A 5 2.10 -4.38 10.62
C ILE A 5 3.37 -4.90 11.33
N PRO A 6 4.56 -4.79 10.72
CA PRO A 6 5.81 -5.23 11.33
C PRO A 6 6.08 -4.56 12.68
N HIS A 7 6.81 -5.24 13.56
CA HIS A 7 7.08 -4.74 14.91
C HIS A 7 7.77 -3.37 14.92
N ASN A 8 8.70 -3.14 14.01
CA ASN A 8 9.42 -1.86 13.86
C ASN A 8 8.59 -0.73 13.24
N HIS A 9 7.34 -0.99 12.82
CA HIS A 9 6.41 -0.01 12.23
C HIS A 9 5.20 0.30 13.14
N ARG A 10 5.11 -0.31 14.33
CA ARG A 10 3.95 -0.16 15.24
C ARG A 10 3.75 1.24 15.80
N ARG A 11 4.77 2.11 15.74
CA ARG A 11 4.69 3.51 16.19
C ARG A 11 4.37 4.49 15.05
N CYS A 12 4.10 4.02 13.86
CA CYS A 12 3.74 4.89 12.74
C CYS A 12 2.47 5.67 13.07
N GLN A 13 2.56 7.00 13.02
CA GLN A 13 1.44 7.89 13.34
C GLN A 13 0.28 7.73 12.35
N VAL A 14 0.58 7.34 11.12
CA VAL A 14 -0.41 7.18 10.04
C VAL A 14 -1.10 5.82 10.09
N CYS A 15 -0.31 4.74 10.18
CA CYS A 15 -0.82 3.37 10.04
C CYS A 15 -1.34 2.78 11.35
N SER A 16 -0.82 3.26 12.50
CA SER A 16 -1.07 2.63 13.80
C SER A 16 -1.83 3.54 14.76
N GLN A 17 -2.05 4.78 14.39
CA GLN A 17 -2.78 5.78 15.18
C GLN A 17 -3.95 6.33 14.37
N GLY A 18 -4.95 6.89 15.04
CA GLY A 18 -6.05 7.61 14.39
C GLY A 18 -5.62 9.01 13.93
N PHE A 19 -4.66 9.11 13.00
CA PHE A 19 -4.06 10.38 12.60
C PHE A 19 -5.03 11.29 11.87
N PHE A 20 -5.77 10.79 10.91
CA PHE A 20 -6.72 11.57 10.11
C PHE A 20 -8.09 10.88 9.94
N ALA A 21 -8.32 9.87 10.73
CA ALA A 21 -9.58 9.16 10.86
C ALA A 21 -9.82 8.83 12.34
N ASP A 22 -11.01 8.39 12.70
CA ASP A 22 -11.36 8.08 14.10
C ASP A 22 -10.64 6.82 14.63
N SER A 23 -10.10 6.01 13.76
CA SER A 23 -9.41 4.77 14.10
C SER A 23 -8.20 4.55 13.19
N PRO A 24 -7.23 3.72 13.59
CA PRO A 24 -6.15 3.29 12.72
C PRO A 24 -6.67 2.68 11.42
N ILE A 25 -5.97 2.94 10.31
CA ILE A 25 -6.35 2.42 9.01
C ILE A 25 -6.16 0.91 8.98
N CYS A 26 -7.22 0.19 8.58
CA CYS A 26 -7.17 -1.25 8.44
C CYS A 26 -7.02 -1.62 6.96
N PHE A 27 -5.82 -1.97 6.54
CA PHE A 27 -5.55 -2.49 5.20
C PHE A 27 -5.85 -3.99 5.12
N GLU A 28 -6.50 -4.38 4.04
CA GLU A 28 -6.81 -5.77 3.71
C GLU A 28 -6.06 -6.20 2.47
N ALA A 29 -5.50 -7.41 2.53
CA ALA A 29 -4.89 -8.05 1.37
C ALA A 29 -5.98 -8.55 0.42
N VAL A 30 -5.85 -8.22 -0.86
CA VAL A 30 -6.77 -8.60 -1.92
C VAL A 30 -5.96 -9.16 -3.10
N GLY A 31 -6.48 -10.23 -3.70
CA GLY A 31 -5.85 -10.84 -4.87
C GLY A 31 -4.61 -11.68 -4.52
N GLU A 32 -4.63 -12.90 -4.97
CA GLU A 32 -3.50 -13.82 -4.91
C GLU A 32 -3.10 -14.14 -6.36
N ARG A 33 -1.81 -14.00 -6.68
CA ARG A 33 -1.25 -14.50 -7.93
C ARG A 33 -0.27 -15.62 -7.61
N GLU A 34 -0.42 -16.73 -8.29
CA GLU A 34 0.60 -17.78 -8.31
C GLU A 34 1.80 -17.27 -9.11
N THR A 35 2.91 -17.07 -8.43
CA THR A 35 4.19 -16.80 -9.09
C THR A 35 5.03 -18.07 -9.07
N LEU A 36 5.37 -18.56 -10.25
CA LEU A 36 6.40 -19.59 -10.40
C LEU A 36 7.75 -18.96 -10.02
N VAL A 37 8.18 -19.19 -8.80
CA VAL A 37 9.55 -18.83 -8.39
C VAL A 37 10.47 -19.87 -8.96
N ASN A 38 11.08 -19.58 -10.12
CA ASN A 38 12.18 -20.36 -10.65
C ASN A 38 13.42 -20.17 -9.76
N HIS A 39 13.55 -20.98 -8.73
CA HIS A 39 14.85 -21.19 -8.10
C HIS A 39 15.70 -22.01 -9.07
N LYS A 40 16.58 -21.33 -9.80
CA LYS A 40 17.68 -21.98 -10.48
C LYS A 40 18.64 -22.53 -9.42
N ALA A 41 18.35 -23.73 -8.93
CA ALA A 41 19.32 -24.50 -8.17
C ALA A 41 20.38 -25.02 -9.14
N LEU A 42 21.63 -24.65 -8.91
CA LEU A 42 22.79 -25.26 -9.53
C LEU A 42 22.85 -26.76 -9.13
N ALA A 43 22.85 -27.57 -10.18
CA ALA A 43 23.41 -28.92 -10.29
C ALA A 43 23.03 -30.00 -9.28
N ASN A 44 22.55 -31.06 -9.87
CA ASN A 44 22.52 -32.48 -9.57
C ASN A 44 21.24 -33.07 -9.02
N HIS A 45 20.63 -33.85 -9.94
CA HIS A 45 19.72 -34.98 -9.71
C HIS A 45 18.95 -34.99 -8.37
N GLU A 46 17.75 -34.41 -8.42
CA GLU A 46 16.54 -34.93 -7.79
C GLU A 46 15.41 -33.93 -7.97
N ALA A 47 14.19 -34.42 -8.02
CA ALA A 47 12.97 -33.70 -8.41
C ALA A 47 12.88 -32.28 -7.81
N SER A 48 12.86 -31.27 -8.68
CA SER A 48 12.61 -29.88 -8.34
C SER A 48 11.16 -29.77 -7.78
N ILE A 49 11.03 -29.70 -6.47
CA ILE A 49 9.77 -29.31 -5.83
C ILE A 49 9.59 -27.83 -6.19
N LYS A 50 8.68 -27.55 -7.11
CA LYS A 50 8.21 -26.18 -7.38
C LYS A 50 7.45 -25.70 -6.16
N SER A 51 8.09 -24.91 -5.33
CA SER A 51 7.43 -24.18 -4.28
C SER A 51 6.68 -23.01 -4.93
N GLU A 52 5.37 -23.15 -5.11
CA GLU A 52 4.50 -22.05 -5.50
C GLU A 52 4.30 -21.15 -4.28
N ALA A 53 4.98 -20.00 -4.26
CA ALA A 53 4.74 -18.99 -3.26
C ALA A 53 3.59 -18.10 -3.74
N LEU A 54 2.48 -18.09 -3.00
CA LEU A 54 1.38 -17.15 -3.21
C LEU A 54 1.83 -15.74 -2.84
N VAL A 55 1.97 -14.88 -3.84
CA VAL A 55 2.32 -13.47 -3.65
C VAL A 55 1.04 -12.64 -3.71
N LYS A 56 0.83 -11.84 -2.68
CA LYS A 56 -0.31 -10.92 -2.57
C LYS A 56 0.08 -9.58 -3.13
N TYR A 57 -0.57 -9.17 -4.23
CA TYR A 57 -0.18 -7.99 -4.98
C TYR A 57 -0.99 -6.75 -4.67
N GLU A 58 -2.14 -6.87 -4.03
CA GLU A 58 -3.06 -5.76 -3.82
C GLU A 58 -3.45 -5.61 -2.36
N THR A 59 -3.56 -4.37 -1.91
CA THR A 59 -4.20 -3.99 -0.64
C THR A 59 -5.30 -2.99 -0.89
N ARG A 60 -6.30 -2.97 -0.01
CA ARG A 60 -7.34 -1.96 0.03
C ARG A 60 -7.68 -1.56 1.45
N ALA A 61 -8.19 -0.35 1.60
CA ALA A 61 -8.82 0.11 2.83
C ALA A 61 -9.98 1.06 2.51
N LYS A 62 -10.96 1.10 3.41
CA LYS A 62 -12.03 2.09 3.41
C LYS A 62 -11.87 2.98 4.62
N ILE A 63 -11.97 4.28 4.41
CA ILE A 63 -11.67 5.30 5.41
C ILE A 63 -12.67 6.41 5.29
N VAL A 64 -13.11 6.96 6.44
CA VAL A 64 -13.82 8.21 6.51
C VAL A 64 -12.85 9.26 7.08
N PRO A 65 -12.31 10.17 6.24
CA PRO A 65 -11.41 11.21 6.74
C PRO A 65 -12.19 12.21 7.59
N THR A 66 -11.62 12.56 8.75
CA THR A 66 -12.19 13.54 9.67
C THR A 66 -11.60 14.93 9.43
N ASP A 67 -12.03 15.92 10.22
CA ASP A 67 -11.48 17.29 10.24
C ASP A 67 -9.95 17.33 10.47
N LYS A 68 -9.39 16.31 11.10
CA LYS A 68 -7.92 16.15 11.24
C LYS A 68 -7.19 16.05 9.90
N ALA A 69 -7.89 15.67 8.84
CA ALA A 69 -7.35 15.57 7.48
C ALA A 69 -7.61 16.81 6.64
N GLU A 70 -8.30 17.81 7.18
CA GLU A 70 -8.78 18.97 6.43
C GLU A 70 -7.63 19.91 6.03
N GLY A 71 -7.68 20.42 4.80
CA GLY A 71 -6.86 21.51 4.31
C GLY A 71 -7.72 22.75 4.07
N TYR A 72 -8.37 22.83 2.91
CA TYR A 72 -9.46 23.79 2.70
C TYR A 72 -10.76 23.25 3.28
N ASP A 73 -11.71 24.12 3.61
CA ASP A 73 -12.99 23.77 4.22
C ASP A 73 -13.67 22.59 3.52
N GLY A 74 -13.88 21.51 4.24
CA GLY A 74 -14.51 20.29 3.77
C GLY A 74 -13.67 19.43 2.82
N ILE A 75 -12.41 19.77 2.56
CA ILE A 75 -11.54 19.10 1.58
C ILE A 75 -10.28 18.55 2.26
N MET A 76 -9.97 17.30 1.96
CA MET A 76 -8.76 16.63 2.47
C MET A 76 -7.50 17.29 1.94
N GLN A 77 -6.55 17.57 2.83
CA GLN A 77 -5.27 18.20 2.52
C GLN A 77 -4.38 17.29 1.64
N GLY A 78 -3.79 17.85 0.58
CA GLY A 78 -3.06 17.08 -0.43
C GLY A 78 -1.86 16.27 0.11
N GLY A 79 -1.13 16.79 1.09
CA GLY A 79 -0.04 16.05 1.73
C GLY A 79 -0.54 14.83 2.50
N ILE A 80 -1.72 14.93 3.14
CA ILE A 80 -2.35 13.79 3.83
C ILE A 80 -2.86 12.76 2.81
N VAL A 81 -3.40 13.19 1.67
CA VAL A 81 -3.75 12.31 0.56
C VAL A 81 -2.50 11.53 0.08
N THR A 82 -1.38 12.22 -0.07
CA THR A 82 -0.10 11.60 -0.46
C THR A 82 0.39 10.60 0.60
N THR A 83 0.27 10.95 1.87
CA THR A 83 0.60 10.06 3.00
C THR A 83 -0.25 8.79 2.99
N LEU A 84 -1.53 8.90 2.65
CA LEU A 84 -2.42 7.75 2.54
C LEU A 84 -1.98 6.82 1.39
N HIS A 85 -1.56 7.37 0.25
CA HIS A 85 -1.00 6.61 -0.85
C HIS A 85 0.27 5.83 -0.43
N ASP A 86 1.20 6.52 0.25
CA ASP A 86 2.44 5.92 0.75
C ASP A 86 2.15 4.73 1.68
N SER A 87 1.26 4.93 2.65
CA SER A 87 0.85 3.90 3.61
C SER A 87 0.22 2.68 2.93
N ALA A 88 -0.66 2.90 1.96
CA ALA A 88 -1.33 1.80 1.25
C ALA A 88 -0.34 0.95 0.44
N MET A 89 0.59 1.59 -0.27
CA MET A 89 1.61 0.90 -1.04
C MET A 89 2.60 0.14 -0.14
N LEU A 90 2.99 0.73 1.00
CA LEU A 90 3.86 0.06 1.96
C LEU A 90 3.19 -1.21 2.53
N HIS A 91 1.87 -1.18 2.76
CA HIS A 91 1.13 -2.35 3.23
C HIS A 91 1.07 -3.48 2.19
N CYS A 92 1.18 -3.19 0.88
CA CYS A 92 1.37 -4.22 -0.13
C CYS A 92 2.67 -5.00 0.08
N LEU A 93 3.73 -4.35 0.55
CA LEU A 93 5.00 -4.98 0.86
C LEU A 93 4.93 -5.73 2.20
N PHE A 94 4.31 -5.15 3.23
CA PHE A 94 4.15 -5.78 4.53
C PHE A 94 3.42 -7.13 4.47
N GLN A 95 2.39 -7.25 3.64
CA GLN A 95 1.67 -8.53 3.49
C GLN A 95 2.53 -9.65 2.91
N ASN A 96 3.65 -9.29 2.27
CA ASN A 96 4.66 -10.22 1.75
C ASN A 96 5.92 -10.26 2.64
N SER A 97 5.83 -9.79 3.88
CA SER A 97 6.95 -9.75 4.85
C SER A 97 8.15 -8.92 4.37
N ILE A 98 7.93 -7.95 3.49
CA ILE A 98 8.97 -7.06 2.99
C ILE A 98 8.90 -5.75 3.77
N THR A 99 10.00 -5.39 4.45
CA THR A 99 10.20 -4.08 5.05
C THR A 99 10.99 -3.21 4.08
N ALA A 100 10.48 -2.04 3.76
CA ALA A 100 11.10 -1.15 2.79
C ALA A 100 10.87 0.32 3.16
N MET A 101 11.69 1.20 2.59
CA MET A 101 11.56 2.65 2.74
C MET A 101 11.22 3.29 1.40
N THR A 102 10.41 4.34 1.44
CA THR A 102 10.04 5.14 0.28
C THR A 102 11.27 5.84 -0.29
N VAL A 103 11.55 5.62 -1.56
CA VAL A 103 12.66 6.28 -2.30
C VAL A 103 12.11 7.45 -3.11
N SER A 104 11.00 7.24 -3.79
CA SER A 104 10.31 8.29 -4.55
C SER A 104 8.83 8.05 -4.55
N LEU A 105 8.06 9.12 -4.57
CA LEU A 105 6.61 9.08 -4.66
C LEU A 105 6.11 10.24 -5.50
N THR A 106 5.26 9.95 -6.48
CA THR A 106 4.60 10.94 -7.32
C THR A 106 3.10 10.77 -7.20
N SER A 107 2.40 11.82 -6.77
CA SER A 107 0.95 11.86 -6.64
C SER A 107 0.32 12.76 -7.69
N ARG A 108 -0.86 12.36 -8.19
CA ARG A 108 -1.72 13.18 -9.04
C ARG A 108 -3.08 13.34 -8.38
N PHE A 109 -3.57 14.57 -8.35
CA PHE A 109 -4.87 14.94 -7.79
C PHE A 109 -5.83 15.24 -8.94
N HIS A 110 -6.90 14.45 -9.07
CA HIS A 110 -7.86 14.54 -10.15
C HIS A 110 -9.13 15.27 -9.71
N HIS A 111 -9.60 14.99 -8.49
CA HIS A 111 -10.78 15.59 -7.87
C HIS A 111 -10.55 15.80 -6.38
N PRO A 112 -11.15 16.85 -5.77
CA PRO A 112 -11.13 17.03 -4.32
C PRO A 112 -11.72 15.81 -3.60
N ILE A 113 -11.15 15.47 -2.43
CA ILE A 113 -11.65 14.44 -1.55
C ILE A 113 -12.37 15.10 -0.41
N ALA A 114 -13.67 14.81 -0.26
CA ALA A 114 -14.51 15.40 0.78
C ALA A 114 -14.24 14.76 2.14
N ILE A 115 -14.13 15.60 3.17
CA ILE A 115 -14.13 15.20 4.58
C ILE A 115 -15.49 14.61 4.96
N GLY A 116 -15.50 13.64 5.88
CA GLY A 116 -16.73 13.02 6.41
C GLY A 116 -17.42 12.05 5.47
N LYS A 117 -16.86 11.77 4.29
CA LYS A 117 -17.38 10.78 3.34
C LYS A 117 -16.40 9.64 3.15
N GLU A 118 -16.92 8.41 3.10
CA GLU A 118 -16.08 7.22 2.86
C GLU A 118 -15.34 7.35 1.53
N LEU A 119 -14.06 7.04 1.57
CA LEU A 119 -13.22 6.80 0.41
C LEU A 119 -12.68 5.38 0.43
N GLU A 120 -12.34 4.86 -0.72
CA GLU A 120 -11.59 3.61 -0.86
C GLU A 120 -10.21 3.90 -1.46
N ILE A 121 -9.17 3.37 -0.82
CA ILE A 121 -7.83 3.33 -1.39
C ILE A 121 -7.47 1.91 -1.76
N ARG A 122 -6.90 1.75 -2.93
CA ARG A 122 -6.32 0.49 -3.43
C ARG A 122 -4.88 0.73 -3.82
N ALA A 123 -4.01 -0.19 -3.45
CA ALA A 123 -2.61 -0.18 -3.85
C ALA A 123 -2.23 -1.52 -4.46
N GLN A 124 -1.34 -1.48 -5.44
CA GLN A 124 -0.90 -2.64 -6.19
C GLN A 124 0.62 -2.66 -6.31
N TRP A 125 1.21 -3.81 -6.06
CA TRP A 125 2.61 -4.08 -6.33
C TRP A 125 2.77 -4.48 -7.81
N VAL A 126 3.45 -3.65 -8.59
CA VAL A 126 3.54 -3.79 -10.05
C VAL A 126 4.70 -4.71 -10.44
N LYS A 127 5.89 -4.44 -9.90
CA LYS A 127 7.12 -5.19 -10.20
C LYS A 127 8.21 -4.91 -9.19
N SER A 128 9.26 -5.72 -9.22
CA SER A 128 10.51 -5.45 -8.52
C SER A 128 11.71 -5.59 -9.45
N ARG A 129 12.74 -4.83 -9.16
CA ARG A 129 14.06 -4.96 -9.79
C ARG A 129 15.12 -4.86 -8.70
N ARG A 130 15.76 -5.99 -8.40
CA ARG A 130 16.67 -6.13 -7.25
C ARG A 130 15.93 -5.77 -5.95
N SER A 131 16.46 -4.83 -5.15
CA SER A 131 15.85 -4.33 -3.91
C SER A 131 14.82 -3.21 -4.10
N ILE A 132 14.55 -2.78 -5.35
CA ILE A 132 13.58 -1.73 -5.64
C ILE A 132 12.26 -2.34 -6.04
N HIS A 133 11.19 -1.91 -5.36
CA HIS A 133 9.81 -2.32 -5.58
C HIS A 133 9.01 -1.15 -6.15
N PHE A 134 8.30 -1.39 -7.25
CA PHE A 134 7.47 -0.38 -7.94
C PHE A 134 6.01 -0.66 -7.60
N LEU A 135 5.36 0.32 -7.03
CA LEU A 135 3.97 0.24 -6.61
C LEU A 135 3.15 1.41 -7.17
N GLU A 136 1.87 1.20 -7.27
CA GLU A 136 0.91 2.24 -7.61
C GLU A 136 -0.33 2.15 -6.72
N SER A 137 -1.04 3.27 -6.59
CA SER A 137 -2.26 3.32 -5.80
C SER A 137 -3.27 4.32 -6.36
N LYS A 138 -4.55 4.12 -6.00
CA LYS A 138 -5.68 4.93 -6.43
C LYS A 138 -6.61 5.17 -5.25
N ILE A 139 -7.11 6.41 -5.14
CA ILE A 139 -8.15 6.78 -4.19
C ILE A 139 -9.43 7.09 -4.96
N ILE A 140 -10.51 6.44 -4.55
CA ILE A 140 -11.83 6.55 -5.15
C ILE A 140 -12.81 7.04 -4.07
N GLN A 141 -13.60 8.05 -4.40
CA GLN A 141 -14.70 8.52 -3.55
C GLN A 141 -15.92 8.78 -4.41
N ASN A 142 -17.09 8.31 -3.98
CA ASN A 142 -18.35 8.43 -4.75
C ASN A 142 -18.23 7.92 -6.20
N GLY A 143 -17.52 6.82 -6.42
CA GLY A 143 -17.29 6.23 -7.75
C GLY A 143 -16.34 7.00 -8.66
N LYS A 144 -15.73 8.10 -8.19
CA LYS A 144 -14.77 8.91 -8.97
C LYS A 144 -13.34 8.66 -8.51
N LEU A 145 -12.42 8.56 -9.47
CA LEU A 145 -10.99 8.56 -9.21
C LEU A 145 -10.56 9.97 -8.76
N CYS A 146 -10.26 10.12 -7.47
CA CYS A 146 -9.89 11.41 -6.88
C CYS A 146 -8.38 11.65 -6.90
N SER A 147 -7.60 10.61 -6.70
CA SER A 147 -6.14 10.69 -6.70
C SER A 147 -5.51 9.38 -7.14
N SER A 148 -4.31 9.47 -7.70
CA SER A 148 -3.47 8.32 -8.04
C SER A 148 -2.02 8.60 -7.70
N ALA A 149 -1.24 7.57 -7.39
CA ALA A 149 0.18 7.70 -7.09
C ALA A 149 0.98 6.52 -7.62
N GLN A 150 2.26 6.78 -7.85
CA GLN A 150 3.29 5.79 -8.16
C GLN A 150 4.46 6.00 -7.22
N SER A 151 5.04 4.92 -6.75
CA SER A 151 6.15 4.98 -5.80
C SER A 151 7.18 3.89 -6.06
N GLN A 152 8.40 4.19 -5.64
CA GLN A 152 9.49 3.23 -5.53
C GLN A 152 9.86 3.08 -4.06
N PHE A 153 9.95 1.84 -3.62
CA PHE A 153 10.41 1.49 -2.28
C PHE A 153 11.68 0.66 -2.38
N MET A 154 12.57 0.84 -1.43
CA MET A 154 13.80 0.05 -1.32
C MET A 154 13.77 -0.80 -0.06
N SER A 155 13.85 -2.12 -0.23
CA SER A 155 14.02 -3.04 0.89
C SER A 155 15.46 -3.05 1.38
N SER A 156 15.64 -3.05 2.71
CA SER A 156 16.95 -3.37 3.31
C SER A 156 17.22 -4.86 3.16
N HIS A 157 18.43 -5.19 2.82
CA HIS A 157 18.93 -6.58 2.81
C HIS A 157 19.10 -7.10 4.23
#